data_2bb0ce15817ea8f99188da0d2823533b
#
_entry.id   2bb0ce15817ea8f99188da0d2823533b
#
_cell.length_a   1.000
_cell.length_b   1.000
_cell.length_c   1.000
_cell.angle_alpha   90.00
_cell.angle_beta   90.00
_cell.angle_gamma   90.00
#
_symmetry.space_group_name_H-M   'P 1'
#
loop_
_entity.id
_entity.type
_entity.pdbx_description
1 polymer ?
#
loop_
_entity_poly.entity_id
_entity_poly.type
_entity_poly.pdbx_seq_one_letter_code
_entity_poly.pdbx_strand_id
1 'polypeptide(L)'
;AGYRASKARGDELGLDVILGAELRFPENDNDYLVYGIDETWLRANPYLCCMSAREFYRKFHDQVLIVHAHPYRDGNTTVFEDAVHGTEILNAHPRHENHNDRALELAKRHPEYLRLAGSDTHEDGDECRAGVLLPERVRDSFAYRRMIEGRRFRLWSPVFPELAAADEALRRAEPAE
;
A
#
# COMPACT_ATOMS: atom_id res chain seq x y z
N ALA A 1 12.14 -6.92 -13.44
CA ALA A 1 13.51 -7.49 -13.27
C ALA A 1 13.89 -7.59 -11.78
N GLY A 2 13.58 -6.58 -10.96
CA GLY A 2 13.98 -6.54 -9.53
C GLY A 2 13.37 -7.64 -8.66
N TYR A 3 12.08 -7.95 -8.82
CA TYR A 3 11.39 -8.92 -7.95
C TYR A 3 12.09 -10.29 -7.87
N ARG A 4 12.48 -10.87 -9.01
CA ARG A 4 13.12 -12.21 -9.01
C ARG A 4 14.45 -12.23 -8.27
N ALA A 5 15.26 -11.18 -8.44
CA ALA A 5 16.53 -11.06 -7.73
C ALA A 5 16.30 -10.87 -6.23
N SER A 6 15.36 -9.98 -5.85
CA SER A 6 14.99 -9.77 -4.45
C SER A 6 14.41 -11.02 -3.82
N LYS A 7 13.54 -11.75 -4.54
CA LYS A 7 12.97 -13.02 -4.06
C LYS A 7 14.04 -14.08 -3.81
N ALA A 8 14.98 -14.26 -4.76
CA ALA A 8 16.09 -15.21 -4.59
C ALA A 8 16.95 -14.83 -3.37
N ARG A 9 17.26 -13.54 -3.20
CA ARG A 9 18.04 -13.08 -2.06
C ARG A 9 17.27 -13.22 -0.74
N GLY A 10 15.96 -12.95 -0.76
CA GLY A 10 15.09 -13.17 0.40
C GLY A 10 15.08 -14.64 0.83
N ASP A 11 14.98 -15.57 -0.12
CA ASP A 11 15.00 -17.00 0.16
C ASP A 11 16.33 -17.45 0.83
N GLU A 12 17.47 -16.90 0.38
CA GLU A 12 18.78 -17.15 1.01
C GLU A 12 18.84 -16.64 2.46
N LEU A 13 18.18 -15.50 2.73
CA LEU A 13 18.16 -14.85 4.03
C LEU A 13 17.02 -15.31 4.96
N GLY A 14 16.13 -16.18 4.48
CA GLY A 14 14.93 -16.61 5.21
C GLY A 14 13.85 -15.53 5.32
N LEU A 15 13.87 -14.52 4.42
CA LEU A 15 12.90 -13.44 4.34
C LEU A 15 11.87 -13.72 3.23
N ASP A 16 10.60 -13.46 3.53
CA ASP A 16 9.56 -13.53 2.51
C ASP A 16 9.54 -12.25 1.68
N VAL A 17 9.75 -12.37 0.39
CA VAL A 17 9.61 -11.26 -0.57
C VAL A 17 8.32 -11.45 -1.35
N ILE A 18 7.39 -10.53 -1.18
CA ILE A 18 6.04 -10.56 -1.76
C ILE A 18 6.01 -9.66 -3.00
N LEU A 19 5.42 -10.14 -4.08
CA LEU A 19 5.24 -9.36 -5.29
C LEU A 19 4.14 -8.30 -5.08
N GLY A 20 4.49 -7.05 -5.28
CA GLY A 20 3.60 -5.92 -5.49
C GLY A 20 4.02 -5.15 -6.73
N ALA A 21 3.17 -4.27 -7.18
CA ALA A 21 3.49 -3.30 -8.22
C ALA A 21 3.08 -1.91 -7.76
N GLU A 22 3.89 -0.92 -8.05
CA GLU A 22 3.53 0.48 -7.94
C GLU A 22 3.29 1.01 -9.35
N LEU A 23 2.08 1.53 -9.58
CA LEU A 23 1.63 1.98 -10.88
C LEU A 23 1.36 3.48 -10.84
N ARG A 24 1.79 4.20 -11.88
CA ARG A 24 1.42 5.58 -12.15
C ARG A 24 0.60 5.63 -13.42
N PHE A 25 -0.54 6.32 -13.38
CA PHE A 25 -1.43 6.46 -14.53
C PHE A 25 -1.23 7.82 -15.21
N PRO A 26 -1.54 7.95 -16.52
CA PRO A 26 -1.20 9.15 -17.30
C PRO A 26 -1.90 10.44 -16.86
N GLU A 27 -3.01 10.33 -16.14
CA GLU A 27 -3.82 11.49 -15.79
C GLU A 27 -3.34 12.30 -14.58
N ASN A 28 -2.40 11.76 -13.79
CA ASN A 28 -1.86 12.46 -12.62
C ASN A 28 -0.53 11.87 -12.14
N ASP A 29 0.08 12.48 -11.12
CA ASP A 29 1.33 12.06 -10.51
C ASP A 29 1.15 11.13 -9.30
N ASN A 30 -0.05 10.59 -9.09
CA ASN A 30 -0.30 9.65 -8.00
C ASN A 30 0.26 8.27 -8.32
N ASP A 31 0.75 7.62 -7.28
CA ASP A 31 1.19 6.24 -7.33
C ASP A 31 0.17 5.32 -6.63
N TYR A 32 0.03 4.11 -7.16
CA TYR A 32 -0.94 3.13 -6.67
C TYR A 32 -0.25 1.80 -6.45
N LEU A 33 -0.29 1.33 -5.21
CA LEU A 33 0.21 0.00 -4.85
C LEU A 33 -0.83 -1.05 -5.22
N VAL A 34 -0.38 -2.10 -5.89
CA VAL A 34 -1.23 -3.20 -6.35
C VAL A 34 -0.72 -4.51 -5.77
N TYR A 35 -1.59 -5.23 -5.06
CA TYR A 35 -1.31 -6.53 -4.45
C TYR A 35 -2.36 -7.56 -4.87
N GLY A 36 -2.09 -8.84 -4.60
CA GLY A 36 -2.91 -9.94 -5.09
C GLY A 36 -2.59 -10.29 -6.53
N ILE A 37 -1.33 -10.14 -6.92
CA ILE A 37 -0.82 -10.36 -8.28
C ILE A 37 0.33 -11.37 -8.30
N ASP A 38 0.55 -11.97 -9.45
CA ASP A 38 1.74 -12.76 -9.76
C ASP A 38 2.35 -12.32 -11.11
N GLU A 39 3.47 -12.91 -11.47
CA GLU A 39 4.12 -12.62 -12.74
C GLU A 39 3.27 -13.04 -13.95
N THR A 40 2.37 -14.02 -13.79
CA THR A 40 1.45 -14.45 -14.86
C THR A 40 0.41 -13.37 -15.11
N TRP A 41 -0.17 -12.83 -14.04
CA TRP A 41 -1.10 -11.71 -14.12
C TRP A 41 -0.46 -10.48 -14.76
N LEU A 42 0.77 -10.12 -14.37
CA LEU A 42 1.50 -9.00 -14.97
C LEU A 42 1.77 -9.21 -16.46
N ARG A 43 2.17 -10.42 -16.85
CA ARG A 43 2.38 -10.74 -18.28
C ARG A 43 1.10 -10.70 -19.11
N ALA A 44 -0.02 -11.08 -18.53
CA ALA A 44 -1.32 -11.02 -19.19
C ALA A 44 -1.86 -9.59 -19.33
N ASN A 45 -1.31 -8.64 -18.59
CA ASN A 45 -1.76 -7.25 -18.54
C ASN A 45 -0.59 -6.26 -18.80
N PRO A 46 0.05 -6.26 -19.99
CA PRO A 46 1.28 -5.49 -20.23
C PRO A 46 1.07 -3.97 -20.34
N TYR A 47 -0.17 -3.49 -20.48
CA TYR A 47 -0.49 -2.08 -20.72
C TYR A 47 -1.22 -1.41 -19.57
N LEU A 48 -0.95 -1.82 -18.33
CA LEU A 48 -1.63 -1.28 -17.14
C LEU A 48 -1.47 0.25 -17.03
N CYS A 49 -0.25 0.76 -17.25
CA CYS A 49 0.04 2.20 -17.17
C CYS A 49 -0.52 3.03 -18.34
N CYS A 50 -1.24 2.41 -19.30
CA CYS A 50 -1.92 3.13 -20.38
C CYS A 50 -3.40 3.41 -20.08
N MET A 51 -3.91 2.91 -18.95
CA MET A 51 -5.27 3.14 -18.47
C MET A 51 -5.31 4.38 -17.59
N SER A 52 -6.50 4.93 -17.33
CA SER A 52 -6.73 5.81 -16.19
C SER A 52 -6.89 5.01 -14.90
N ALA A 53 -6.68 5.65 -13.74
CA ALA A 53 -6.88 5.02 -12.43
C ALA A 53 -8.30 4.44 -12.29
N ARG A 54 -9.31 5.19 -12.73
CA ARG A 54 -10.71 4.74 -12.69
C ARG A 54 -11.00 3.58 -13.64
N GLU A 55 -10.40 3.55 -14.84
CA GLU A 55 -10.50 2.41 -15.75
C GLU A 55 -9.84 1.17 -15.18
N PHE A 56 -8.66 1.34 -14.58
CA PHE A 56 -7.95 0.27 -13.90
C PHE A 56 -8.79 -0.29 -12.73
N TYR A 57 -9.32 0.58 -11.88
CA TYR A 57 -10.16 0.17 -10.76
C TYR A 57 -11.40 -0.59 -11.24
N ARG A 58 -12.19 -0.03 -12.17
CA ARG A 58 -13.39 -0.70 -12.72
C ARG A 58 -13.10 -2.08 -13.29
N LYS A 59 -11.92 -2.27 -13.87
CA LYS A 59 -11.55 -3.54 -14.51
C LYS A 59 -11.02 -4.58 -13.54
N PHE A 60 -10.33 -4.17 -12.48
CA PHE A 60 -9.53 -5.08 -11.67
C PHE A 60 -9.85 -5.06 -10.17
N HIS A 61 -10.75 -4.22 -9.68
CA HIS A 61 -11.00 -4.08 -8.23
C HIS A 61 -11.37 -5.41 -7.54
N ASP A 62 -12.08 -6.32 -8.22
CA ASP A 62 -12.39 -7.64 -7.67
C ASP A 62 -11.19 -8.62 -7.70
N GLN A 63 -10.18 -8.34 -8.51
CA GLN A 63 -9.05 -9.23 -8.75
C GLN A 63 -7.83 -8.88 -7.92
N VAL A 64 -7.63 -7.61 -7.59
CA VAL A 64 -6.43 -7.10 -6.92
C VAL A 64 -6.79 -6.09 -5.83
N LEU A 65 -5.92 -5.93 -4.85
CA LEU A 65 -5.99 -4.84 -3.87
C LEU A 65 -5.29 -3.62 -4.46
N ILE A 66 -5.96 -2.46 -4.45
CA ILE A 66 -5.46 -1.19 -4.99
C ILE A 66 -5.43 -0.18 -3.84
N VAL A 67 -4.25 0.37 -3.56
CA VAL A 67 -4.01 1.30 -2.45
C VAL A 67 -3.33 2.55 -2.98
N HIS A 68 -3.84 3.73 -2.64
CA HIS A 68 -3.19 4.99 -2.98
C HIS A 68 -1.92 5.13 -2.13
N ALA A 69 -0.76 5.15 -2.77
CA ALA A 69 0.52 5.38 -2.09
C ALA A 69 0.68 6.88 -1.77
N HIS A 70 1.19 7.20 -0.59
CA HIS A 70 1.57 8.57 -0.17
C HIS A 70 0.75 9.71 -0.84
N PRO A 71 -0.59 9.78 -0.64
CA PRO A 71 -1.54 10.53 -1.49
C PRO A 71 -1.30 12.03 -1.58
N TYR A 72 -0.55 12.61 -0.65
CA TYR A 72 -0.29 14.05 -0.58
C TYR A 72 1.19 14.41 -0.67
N ARG A 73 2.04 13.47 -1.10
CA ARG A 73 3.48 13.69 -1.21
C ARG A 73 3.80 14.95 -1.99
N ASP A 74 4.74 15.74 -1.45
CA ASP A 74 5.28 16.97 -2.08
C ASP A 74 4.19 17.97 -2.51
N GLY A 75 3.06 17.98 -1.80
CA GLY A 75 1.95 18.91 -2.05
C GLY A 75 0.97 18.47 -3.13
N ASN A 76 1.02 17.21 -3.57
CA ASN A 76 -0.02 16.68 -4.45
C ASN A 76 -1.40 16.83 -3.80
N THR A 77 -2.37 17.30 -4.57
CA THR A 77 -3.75 17.55 -4.10
C THR A 77 -4.80 16.75 -4.85
N THR A 78 -4.39 16.03 -5.89
CA THR A 78 -5.31 15.23 -6.70
C THR A 78 -5.44 13.83 -6.10
N VAL A 79 -6.60 13.52 -5.53
CA VAL A 79 -6.90 12.21 -4.94
C VAL A 79 -8.14 11.63 -5.60
N PHE A 80 -8.03 10.44 -6.18
CA PHE A 80 -9.18 9.72 -6.73
C PHE A 80 -9.78 8.78 -5.67
N GLU A 81 -10.66 9.34 -4.86
CA GLU A 81 -11.29 8.65 -3.73
C GLU A 81 -12.18 7.47 -4.17
N ASP A 82 -12.63 7.46 -5.43
CA ASP A 82 -13.51 6.44 -6.02
C ASP A 82 -12.77 5.34 -6.82
N ALA A 83 -11.44 5.30 -6.74
CA ALA A 83 -10.61 4.40 -7.56
C ALA A 83 -9.63 3.55 -6.75
N VAL A 84 -9.88 3.37 -5.46
CA VAL A 84 -9.01 2.64 -4.54
C VAL A 84 -9.80 1.85 -3.49
N HIS A 85 -9.19 0.84 -2.90
CA HIS A 85 -9.70 0.13 -1.71
C HIS A 85 -9.21 0.77 -0.41
N GLY A 86 -8.20 1.62 -0.48
CA GLY A 86 -7.61 2.25 0.67
C GLY A 86 -6.42 3.13 0.33
N THR A 87 -5.73 3.59 1.36
CA THR A 87 -4.62 4.52 1.21
C THR A 87 -3.50 4.24 2.22
N GLU A 88 -2.27 4.57 1.88
CA GLU A 88 -1.24 4.75 2.90
C GLU A 88 -1.58 5.99 3.73
N ILE A 89 -1.73 5.80 5.03
CA ILE A 89 -1.85 6.90 6.00
C ILE A 89 -0.52 7.20 6.67
N LEU A 90 0.46 6.32 6.46
CA LEU A 90 1.81 6.46 6.97
C LEU A 90 2.79 5.98 5.91
N ASN A 91 3.46 6.91 5.25
CA ASN A 91 4.63 6.64 4.43
C ASN A 91 5.85 7.23 5.15
N ALA A 92 6.90 6.43 5.32
CA ALA A 92 8.08 6.80 6.10
C ALA A 92 9.32 7.10 5.24
N HIS A 93 9.14 7.43 3.96
CA HIS A 93 10.24 7.85 3.08
C HIS A 93 10.91 9.12 3.64
N PRO A 94 12.23 9.10 3.90
CA PRO A 94 12.87 10.18 4.67
C PRO A 94 13.19 11.44 3.86
N ARG A 95 13.11 11.39 2.54
CA ARG A 95 13.53 12.48 1.63
C ARG A 95 12.38 13.22 0.96
N HIS A 96 11.12 12.87 1.31
CA HIS A 96 9.91 13.53 0.81
C HIS A 96 9.05 14.06 1.95
N GLU A 97 8.31 15.10 1.68
CA GLU A 97 7.24 15.55 2.56
C GLU A 97 5.97 14.75 2.25
N ASN A 98 5.70 13.72 3.05
CA ASN A 98 4.62 12.75 2.78
C ASN A 98 3.23 13.24 3.21
N HIS A 99 3.15 14.30 4.03
CA HIS A 99 1.87 14.82 4.54
C HIS A 99 0.95 13.74 5.13
N ASN A 100 1.52 12.87 5.96
CA ASN A 100 0.81 11.76 6.61
C ASN A 100 -0.40 12.22 7.44
N ASP A 101 -0.35 13.43 8.00
CA ASP A 101 -1.47 14.09 8.69
C ASP A 101 -2.68 14.25 7.76
N ARG A 102 -2.47 14.69 6.52
CA ARG A 102 -3.53 14.84 5.51
C ARG A 102 -4.05 13.49 5.04
N ALA A 103 -3.18 12.49 4.90
CA ALA A 103 -3.58 11.12 4.56
C ALA A 103 -4.43 10.48 5.68
N LEU A 104 -4.11 10.76 6.94
CA LEU A 104 -4.93 10.34 8.08
C LEU A 104 -6.32 11.02 8.06
N GLU A 105 -6.39 12.32 7.75
CA GLU A 105 -7.67 13.03 7.63
C GLU A 105 -8.50 12.51 6.44
N LEU A 106 -7.87 12.13 5.33
CA LEU A 106 -8.54 11.43 4.23
C LEU A 106 -9.19 10.14 4.72
N ALA A 107 -8.42 9.31 5.42
CA ALA A 107 -8.92 8.04 5.93
C ALA A 107 -10.04 8.19 6.98
N LYS A 108 -10.05 9.27 7.75
CA LYS A 108 -11.17 9.58 8.67
C LYS A 108 -12.47 9.91 7.92
N ARG A 109 -12.38 10.48 6.72
CA ARG A 109 -13.58 10.74 5.88
C ARG A 109 -14.07 9.48 5.18
N HIS A 110 -13.20 8.46 5.04
CA HIS A 110 -13.46 7.19 4.36
C HIS A 110 -13.20 6.02 5.32
N PRO A 111 -14.09 5.75 6.28
CA PRO A 111 -13.93 4.67 7.25
C PRO A 111 -13.88 3.28 6.58
N GLU A 112 -14.46 3.15 5.38
CA GLU A 112 -14.39 1.96 4.53
C GLU A 112 -12.97 1.66 4.03
N TYR A 113 -12.08 2.64 3.97
CA TYR A 113 -10.73 2.46 3.44
C TYR A 113 -9.88 1.51 4.29
N LEU A 114 -9.09 0.72 3.58
CA LEU A 114 -7.97 -0.01 4.15
C LEU A 114 -6.81 0.96 4.36
N ARG A 115 -6.33 1.09 5.59
CA ARG A 115 -5.27 2.02 5.96
C ARG A 115 -3.95 1.25 6.06
N LEU A 116 -2.97 1.61 5.23
CA LEU A 116 -1.68 0.96 5.16
C LEU A 116 -0.54 1.89 5.60
N ALA A 117 0.62 1.27 5.77
CA ALA A 117 1.87 1.96 6.05
C ALA A 117 3.01 1.29 5.29
N GLY A 118 4.01 2.07 4.87
CA GLY A 118 5.19 1.58 4.18
C GLY A 118 6.44 2.41 4.47
N SER A 119 7.61 1.76 4.40
CA SER A 119 8.92 2.45 4.47
C SER A 119 9.24 3.19 3.18
N ASP A 120 8.75 2.69 2.05
CA ASP A 120 9.03 3.23 0.71
C ASP A 120 10.54 3.33 0.47
N THR A 121 11.21 2.19 0.66
CA THR A 121 12.66 2.05 0.67
C THR A 121 13.26 2.24 -0.72
N HIS A 122 14.18 3.18 -0.87
CA HIS A 122 14.92 3.46 -2.10
C HIS A 122 16.43 3.32 -1.94
N GLU A 123 16.94 3.52 -0.73
CA GLU A 123 18.36 3.47 -0.39
C GLU A 123 18.59 2.69 0.89
N ASP A 124 19.84 2.26 1.12
CA ASP A 124 20.24 1.61 2.37
C ASP A 124 19.93 2.52 3.57
N GLY A 125 19.25 1.96 4.57
CA GLY A 125 18.82 2.69 5.78
C GLY A 125 17.38 3.24 5.73
N ASP A 126 16.68 3.10 4.61
CA ASP A 126 15.26 3.45 4.50
C ASP A 126 14.34 2.32 5.00
N GLU A 127 14.85 1.12 5.10
CA GLU A 127 14.09 -0.06 5.48
C GLU A 127 13.63 -0.02 6.95
N CYS A 128 12.57 -0.75 7.25
CA CYS A 128 12.04 -0.92 8.60
C CYS A 128 11.62 0.40 9.29
N ARG A 129 11.23 1.42 8.53
CA ARG A 129 10.74 2.70 9.07
C ARG A 129 9.23 2.72 9.29
N ALA A 130 8.48 1.97 8.49
CA ALA A 130 7.06 1.73 8.67
C ALA A 130 6.63 0.45 7.96
N GLY A 131 5.45 -0.05 8.32
CA GLY A 131 4.86 -1.22 7.69
C GLY A 131 3.61 -1.69 8.41
N VAL A 132 3.19 -2.90 8.07
CA VAL A 132 2.07 -3.59 8.71
C VAL A 132 2.54 -4.80 9.49
N LEU A 133 2.00 -4.97 10.68
CA LEU A 133 2.19 -6.18 11.49
C LEU A 133 1.06 -7.16 11.18
N LEU A 134 1.41 -8.32 10.67
CA LEU A 134 0.47 -9.40 10.37
C LEU A 134 0.46 -10.44 11.50
N PRO A 135 -0.69 -11.03 11.84
CA PRO A 135 -0.79 -12.04 12.92
C PRO A 135 -0.16 -13.37 12.53
N GLU A 136 0.08 -13.61 11.25
CA GLU A 136 0.70 -14.82 10.73
C GLU A 136 1.57 -14.51 9.51
N ARG A 137 2.51 -15.42 9.23
CA ARG A 137 3.42 -15.29 8.10
C ARG A 137 2.66 -15.46 6.78
N VAL A 138 2.84 -14.53 5.86
CA VAL A 138 2.34 -14.60 4.49
C VAL A 138 3.52 -14.78 3.51
N ARG A 139 3.31 -15.56 2.44
CA ARG A 139 4.40 -15.96 1.53
C ARG A 139 4.17 -15.52 0.08
N ASP A 140 3.01 -15.00 -0.21
CA ASP A 140 2.64 -14.53 -1.54
C ASP A 140 1.69 -13.33 -1.48
N SER A 141 1.54 -12.66 -2.63
CA SER A 141 0.74 -11.46 -2.78
C SER A 141 -0.76 -11.71 -2.56
N PHE A 142 -1.25 -12.91 -2.85
CA PHE A 142 -2.66 -13.26 -2.66
C PHE A 142 -2.99 -13.46 -1.18
N ALA A 143 -2.08 -14.12 -0.43
CA ALA A 143 -2.22 -14.26 1.02
C ALA A 143 -2.14 -12.89 1.71
N TYR A 144 -1.22 -12.03 1.28
CA TYR A 144 -1.12 -10.64 1.76
C TYR A 144 -2.42 -9.89 1.52
N ARG A 145 -2.93 -9.89 0.27
CA ARG A 145 -4.21 -9.27 -0.07
C ARG A 145 -5.34 -9.71 0.86
N ARG A 146 -5.55 -11.02 1.03
CA ARG A 146 -6.61 -11.55 1.90
C ARG A 146 -6.47 -11.08 3.35
N MET A 147 -5.24 -10.97 3.84
CA MET A 147 -4.97 -10.50 5.20
C MET A 147 -5.35 -9.04 5.37
N ILE A 148 -5.02 -8.21 4.39
CA ILE A 148 -5.33 -6.78 4.39
C ILE A 148 -6.84 -6.54 4.22
N GLU A 149 -7.48 -7.18 3.24
CA GLU A 149 -8.93 -7.09 3.02
C GLU A 149 -9.74 -7.56 4.24
N GLY A 150 -9.26 -8.60 4.92
CA GLY A 150 -9.85 -9.07 6.19
C GLY A 150 -9.52 -8.19 7.40
N ARG A 151 -8.89 -7.03 7.23
CA ARG A 151 -8.47 -6.09 8.29
C ARG A 151 -7.64 -6.73 9.40
N ARG A 152 -6.97 -7.87 9.14
CA ARG A 152 -6.18 -8.67 10.08
C ARG A 152 -4.73 -8.20 10.14
N PHE A 153 -4.52 -6.94 10.49
CA PHE A 153 -3.19 -6.34 10.61
C PHE A 153 -3.25 -5.10 11.51
N ARG A 154 -2.10 -4.60 11.92
CA ARG A 154 -1.92 -3.31 12.59
C ARG A 154 -0.79 -2.54 11.92
N LEU A 155 -0.85 -1.21 11.97
CA LEU A 155 0.26 -0.38 11.52
C LEU A 155 1.39 -0.39 12.55
N TRP A 156 2.60 -0.24 12.05
CA TRP A 156 3.79 -0.14 12.86
C TRP A 156 4.76 0.88 12.27
N SER A 157 5.33 1.72 13.12
CA SER A 157 6.44 2.58 12.76
C SER A 157 7.23 2.97 14.01
N PRO A 158 8.54 2.82 14.03
CA PRO A 158 9.39 3.36 15.07
C PRO A 158 9.64 4.86 14.91
N VAL A 159 9.37 5.42 13.72
CA VAL A 159 9.63 6.85 13.38
C VAL A 159 8.39 7.71 13.59
N PHE A 160 7.19 7.13 13.44
CA PHE A 160 5.89 7.80 13.60
C PHE A 160 4.94 6.95 14.46
N PRO A 161 5.32 6.67 15.73
CA PRO A 161 4.50 5.82 16.59
C PRO A 161 3.12 6.41 16.88
N GLU A 162 2.98 7.75 16.88
CA GLU A 162 1.73 8.46 17.07
C GLU A 162 0.72 8.20 15.95
N LEU A 163 1.17 8.04 14.70
CA LEU A 163 0.29 7.73 13.58
C LEU A 163 -0.20 6.28 13.63
N ALA A 164 0.65 5.35 14.03
CA ALA A 164 0.25 3.96 14.27
C ALA A 164 -0.78 3.87 15.41
N ALA A 165 -0.59 4.64 16.49
CA ALA A 165 -1.54 4.74 17.58
C ALA A 165 -2.87 5.40 17.18
N ALA A 166 -2.82 6.40 16.30
CA ALA A 166 -4.02 7.06 15.76
C ALA A 166 -4.86 6.08 14.92
N ASP A 167 -4.24 5.25 14.09
CA ASP A 167 -4.95 4.19 13.34
C ASP A 167 -5.60 3.18 14.30
N GLU A 168 -4.90 2.75 15.33
CA GLU A 168 -5.44 1.82 16.32
C GLU A 168 -6.67 2.43 17.05
N ALA A 169 -6.65 3.73 17.33
CA ALA A 169 -7.80 4.42 17.91
C ALA A 169 -9.00 4.49 16.96
N LEU A 170 -8.75 4.73 15.66
CA LEU A 170 -9.80 4.72 14.65
C LEU A 170 -10.44 3.34 14.52
N ARG A 171 -9.63 2.26 14.47
CA ARG A 171 -10.13 0.86 14.39
C ARG A 171 -11.02 0.48 15.57
N ARG A 172 -10.72 0.96 16.77
CA ARG A 172 -11.55 0.72 17.97
C ARG A 172 -12.87 1.48 17.95
N ALA A 173 -12.94 2.60 17.24
CA ALA A 173 -14.14 3.41 17.11
C ALA A 173 -15.07 2.92 15.99
N GLU A 174 -14.59 2.06 15.09
CA GLU A 174 -15.39 1.44 14.04
C GLU A 174 -16.37 0.43 14.68
N PRO A 175 -17.65 0.40 14.25
CA PRO A 175 -18.58 -0.61 14.73
C PRO A 175 -18.06 -2.00 14.36
N ALA A 176 -18.22 -2.96 15.29
CA ALA A 176 -17.95 -4.36 14.97
C ALA A 176 -18.96 -4.83 13.90
N GLU A 177 -18.44 -5.36 12.79
CA GLU A 177 -19.26 -5.98 11.73
C GLU A 177 -19.96 -7.27 12.22
#